data_169e23031fde282871d7f5ede00037d4
#
_entry.id   169e23031fde282871d7f5ede00037d4
#
_cell.length_a   1.000
_cell.length_b   1.000
_cell.length_c   1.000
_cell.angle_alpha   90.00
_cell.angle_beta   90.00
_cell.angle_gamma   90.00
#
_symmetry.space_group_name_H-M   'P 1'
#
loop_
_entity.id
_entity.type
_entity.pdbx_description
1 polymer ?
#
loop_
_entity_poly.entity_id
_entity_poly.type
_entity_poly.pdbx_seq_one_letter_code
_entity_poly.pdbx_strand_id
1 'polypeptide(L)'
;MSEFLDLAERLARKAGTIALDGRRSGELGTTTKSSPTDMVTKYDRMCETLIVDGISSARPHDAIVGEEGADTPGSTGIEWHIDPIDGTTNFVFDQPNWSVSIGVCDADGPLAGAVYVPVLDEMFTAVRGGGA
;
A
#
# COMPACT_ATOMS: atom_id res chain seq x y z
N MET A 1 -19.25 -4.43 -0.19
CA MET A 1 -18.02 -5.17 0.14
C MET A 1 -17.08 -5.30 -1.03
N SER A 2 -17.57 -5.74 -2.17
CA SER A 2 -16.73 -5.89 -3.36
C SER A 2 -16.12 -4.57 -3.83
N GLU A 3 -16.79 -3.45 -3.65
CA GLU A 3 -16.23 -2.16 -4.04
C GLU A 3 -14.97 -1.79 -3.25
N PHE A 4 -14.92 -2.16 -1.96
CA PHE A 4 -13.71 -1.91 -1.15
C PHE A 4 -12.56 -2.78 -1.63
N LEU A 5 -12.84 -4.07 -1.89
CA LEU A 5 -11.83 -4.99 -2.36
C LEU A 5 -11.32 -4.60 -3.75
N ASP A 6 -12.23 -4.25 -4.66
CA ASP A 6 -11.88 -3.83 -6.02
C ASP A 6 -10.98 -2.60 -6.00
N LEU A 7 -11.29 -1.62 -5.15
CA LEU A 7 -10.46 -0.44 -5.00
C LEU A 7 -9.09 -0.78 -4.43
N ALA A 8 -9.03 -1.61 -3.39
CA ALA A 8 -7.78 -2.03 -2.77
C ALA A 8 -6.88 -2.78 -3.79
N GLU A 9 -7.45 -3.73 -4.52
CA GLU A 9 -6.70 -4.48 -5.54
C GLU A 9 -6.16 -3.58 -6.64
N ARG A 10 -6.99 -2.71 -7.16
CA ARG A 10 -6.61 -1.81 -8.24
C ARG A 10 -5.46 -0.90 -7.85
N LEU A 11 -5.56 -0.31 -6.66
CA LEU A 11 -4.52 0.60 -6.18
C LEU A 11 -3.24 -0.13 -5.79
N ALA A 12 -3.35 -1.31 -5.19
CA ALA A 12 -2.17 -2.12 -4.86
C ALA A 12 -1.41 -2.54 -6.11
N ARG A 13 -2.12 -2.98 -7.14
CA ARG A 13 -1.50 -3.37 -8.41
C ARG A 13 -0.84 -2.18 -9.10
N LYS A 14 -1.52 -1.05 -9.12
CA LYS A 14 -0.99 0.16 -9.77
C LYS A 14 0.27 0.66 -9.06
N ALA A 15 0.23 0.76 -7.74
CA ALA A 15 1.39 1.17 -6.96
C ALA A 15 2.54 0.18 -7.09
N GLY A 16 2.25 -1.11 -7.02
CA GLY A 16 3.25 -2.16 -7.15
C GLY A 16 3.95 -2.15 -8.50
N THR A 17 3.23 -1.89 -9.57
CA THR A 17 3.80 -1.78 -10.92
C THR A 17 4.76 -0.60 -11.01
N ILE A 18 4.39 0.54 -10.46
CA ILE A 18 5.24 1.73 -10.44
C ILE A 18 6.51 1.46 -9.64
N ALA A 19 6.39 0.85 -8.47
CA ALA A 19 7.52 0.53 -7.62
C ALA A 19 8.47 -0.47 -8.30
N LEU A 20 7.93 -1.50 -8.93
CA LEU A 20 8.74 -2.50 -9.62
C LEU A 20 9.49 -1.91 -10.80
N ASP A 21 8.83 -1.08 -11.61
CA ASP A 21 9.46 -0.39 -12.73
C ASP A 21 10.58 0.52 -12.22
N GLY A 22 10.34 1.22 -11.14
CA GLY A 22 11.34 2.07 -10.50
C GLY A 22 12.53 1.27 -9.99
N ARG A 23 12.29 0.13 -9.35
CA ARG A 23 13.38 -0.74 -8.86
C ARG A 23 14.23 -1.24 -10.03
N ARG A 24 13.60 -1.62 -11.11
CA ARG A 24 14.29 -2.13 -12.31
C ARG A 24 15.09 -1.05 -13.02
N SER A 25 14.69 0.22 -12.88
CA SER A 25 15.43 1.34 -13.47
C SER A 25 16.75 1.62 -12.73
N GLY A 26 16.87 1.17 -11.48
CA GLY A 26 18.05 1.40 -10.66
C GLY A 26 18.12 2.76 -9.98
N GLU A 27 17.16 3.64 -10.25
CA GLU A 27 17.14 5.00 -9.69
C GLU A 27 16.17 5.08 -8.51
N LEU A 28 16.60 4.64 -7.35
CA LEU A 28 15.74 4.55 -6.19
C LEU A 28 15.55 5.85 -5.42
N GLY A 29 16.47 6.79 -5.56
CA GLY A 29 16.45 8.02 -4.76
C GLY A 29 16.45 7.70 -3.27
N THR A 30 17.25 6.71 -2.88
CA THR A 30 17.32 6.24 -1.50
C THR A 30 18.00 7.26 -0.62
N THR A 31 17.42 7.52 0.55
CA THR A 31 18.05 8.30 1.58
C THR A 31 18.24 7.43 2.81
N THR A 32 19.47 7.43 3.34
CA THR A 32 19.74 6.82 4.63
C THR A 32 19.84 7.93 5.65
N LYS A 33 19.01 7.87 6.68
CA LYS A 33 18.99 8.92 7.68
C LYS A 33 19.94 8.61 8.81
N SER A 34 19.57 7.68 9.66
CA SER A 34 20.31 7.37 10.87
C SER A 34 20.94 5.98 10.83
N SER A 35 20.47 5.09 9.97
CA SER A 35 21.01 3.73 9.86
C SER A 35 20.66 3.12 8.51
N PRO A 36 21.39 2.08 8.09
CA PRO A 36 21.07 1.34 6.86
C PRO A 36 19.69 0.67 6.88
N THR A 37 19.13 0.47 8.07
CA THR A 37 17.80 -0.15 8.19
C THR A 37 16.66 0.85 8.14
N ASP A 38 16.97 2.14 8.22
CA ASP A 38 15.97 3.23 8.18
C ASP A 38 15.95 3.85 6.79
N MET A 39 15.65 3.02 5.79
CA MET A 39 15.63 3.45 4.41
C MET A 39 14.23 3.75 3.94
N VAL A 40 14.08 4.89 3.30
CA VAL A 40 12.85 5.28 2.61
C VAL A 40 13.24 5.68 1.21
N THR A 41 12.62 5.07 0.22
CA THR A 41 12.85 5.43 -1.17
C THR A 41 11.81 6.44 -1.62
N LYS A 42 12.10 7.13 -2.74
CA LYS A 42 11.08 8.00 -3.34
C LYS A 42 9.82 7.21 -3.73
N TYR A 43 9.96 5.90 -3.94
CA TYR A 43 8.83 5.04 -4.32
C TYR A 43 7.91 4.74 -3.16
N ASP A 44 8.41 4.69 -1.92
CA ASP A 44 7.56 4.61 -0.74
C ASP A 44 6.58 5.79 -0.73
N ARG A 45 7.08 6.99 -0.96
CA ARG A 45 6.28 8.21 -0.97
C ARG A 45 5.36 8.31 -2.19
N MET A 46 5.88 7.98 -3.36
CA MET A 46 5.09 8.00 -4.60
C MET A 46 3.93 7.03 -4.53
N CYS A 47 4.17 5.82 -4.05
CA CYS A 47 3.13 4.81 -3.91
C CYS A 47 2.10 5.20 -2.86
N GLU A 48 2.54 5.75 -1.73
CA GLU A 48 1.60 6.22 -0.72
C GLU A 48 0.72 7.34 -1.26
N THR A 49 1.30 8.32 -1.95
CA THR A 49 0.54 9.42 -2.55
C THR A 49 -0.49 8.90 -3.56
N LEU A 50 -0.08 7.97 -4.42
CA LEU A 50 -0.98 7.36 -5.40
C LEU A 50 -2.16 6.66 -4.73
N ILE A 51 -1.87 5.89 -3.69
CA ILE A 51 -2.90 5.13 -2.98
C ILE A 51 -3.84 6.07 -2.24
N VAL A 52 -3.30 7.05 -1.53
CA VAL A 52 -4.08 8.05 -0.79
C VAL A 52 -4.99 8.82 -1.75
N ASP A 53 -4.45 9.29 -2.87
CA ASP A 53 -5.23 10.05 -3.86
C ASP A 53 -6.34 9.17 -4.45
N GLY A 54 -6.06 7.91 -4.73
CA GLY A 54 -7.04 6.98 -5.25
C GLY A 54 -8.18 6.70 -4.28
N ILE A 55 -7.85 6.51 -3.00
CA ILE A 55 -8.85 6.31 -1.96
C ILE A 55 -9.67 7.57 -1.76
N SER A 56 -9.01 8.72 -1.64
CA SER A 56 -9.69 9.99 -1.39
C SER A 56 -10.63 10.38 -2.53
N SER A 57 -10.26 10.04 -3.77
CA SER A 57 -11.13 10.29 -4.93
C SER A 57 -12.38 9.43 -4.91
N ALA A 58 -12.26 8.17 -4.54
CA ALA A 58 -13.37 7.24 -4.51
C ALA A 58 -14.17 7.30 -3.20
N ARG A 59 -13.48 7.58 -2.11
CA ARG A 59 -14.05 7.56 -0.75
C ARG A 59 -13.59 8.80 0.03
N PRO A 60 -14.11 10.00 -0.30
CA PRO A 60 -13.55 11.26 0.23
C PRO A 60 -13.73 11.47 1.74
N HIS A 61 -14.59 10.69 2.37
CA HIS A 61 -14.88 10.86 3.81
C HIS A 61 -14.37 9.70 4.68
N ASP A 62 -13.64 8.75 4.09
CA ASP A 62 -13.04 7.66 4.84
C ASP A 62 -11.72 8.11 5.46
N ALA A 63 -11.40 7.55 6.63
CA ALA A 63 -10.10 7.78 7.26
C ALA A 63 -9.00 6.98 6.57
N ILE A 64 -7.79 7.52 6.55
CA ILE A 64 -6.63 6.84 5.97
C ILE A 64 -5.48 6.92 6.98
N VAL A 65 -4.84 5.77 7.23
CA VAL A 65 -3.64 5.67 8.06
C VAL A 65 -2.52 5.12 7.19
N GLY A 66 -1.47 5.92 7.01
CA GLY A 66 -0.34 5.56 6.16
C GLY A 66 0.96 5.41 6.95
N GLU A 67 1.88 4.60 6.41
CA GLU A 67 3.18 4.35 7.01
C GLU A 67 4.11 5.56 6.93
N GLU A 68 3.97 6.36 5.87
CA GLU A 68 4.84 7.51 5.63
C GLU A 68 4.23 8.83 6.14
N GLY A 69 3.27 8.73 7.06
CA GLY A 69 2.70 9.89 7.74
C GLY A 69 1.48 10.50 7.08
N ALA A 70 0.90 9.85 6.08
CA ALA A 70 -0.28 10.34 5.38
C ALA A 70 -1.56 9.98 6.13
N ASP A 71 -1.77 10.60 7.30
CA ASP A 71 -2.96 10.34 8.10
C ASP A 71 -4.05 11.34 7.74
N THR A 72 -5.22 10.82 7.37
CA THR A 72 -6.39 11.62 7.02
C THR A 72 -7.54 11.23 7.92
N PRO A 73 -8.16 12.17 8.63
CA PRO A 73 -9.34 11.85 9.43
C PRO A 73 -10.55 11.60 8.54
N GLY A 74 -11.50 10.83 9.04
CA GLY A 74 -12.72 10.51 8.30
C GLY A 74 -13.96 10.61 9.17
N SER A 75 -15.11 10.46 8.55
CA SER A 75 -16.42 10.59 9.20
C SER A 75 -17.37 9.42 8.94
N THR A 76 -16.95 8.44 8.14
CA THR A 76 -17.82 7.32 7.76
C THR A 76 -17.72 6.11 8.69
N GLY A 77 -16.69 6.05 9.53
CA GLY A 77 -16.36 4.85 10.30
C GLY A 77 -15.51 3.85 9.51
N ILE A 78 -15.24 4.12 8.25
CA ILE A 78 -14.35 3.30 7.41
C ILE A 78 -12.93 3.85 7.51
N GLU A 79 -11.97 2.95 7.71
CA GLU A 79 -10.58 3.32 7.87
C GLU A 79 -9.70 2.44 6.99
N TRP A 80 -8.89 3.08 6.17
CA TRP A 80 -7.93 2.41 5.29
C TRP A 80 -6.55 2.42 5.92
N HIS A 81 -5.91 1.27 5.92
CA HIS A 81 -4.54 1.10 6.41
C HIS A 81 -3.67 0.72 5.23
N ILE A 82 -2.69 1.57 4.92
CA ILE A 82 -1.85 1.38 3.76
C ILE A 82 -0.38 1.27 4.15
N ASP A 83 0.30 0.30 3.54
CA ASP A 83 1.75 0.17 3.60
C ASP A 83 2.24 0.10 2.16
N PRO A 84 2.77 1.21 1.62
CA PRO A 84 3.07 1.31 0.19
C PRO A 84 4.18 0.38 -0.25
N ILE A 85 5.17 0.13 0.60
CA ILE A 85 6.19 -0.87 0.35
C ILE A 85 6.51 -1.55 1.68
N ASP A 86 5.89 -2.70 1.90
CA ASP A 86 6.19 -3.56 3.03
C ASP A 86 7.44 -4.36 2.69
N GLY A 87 8.48 -4.24 3.50
CA GLY A 87 9.77 -4.82 3.21
C GLY A 87 10.66 -3.89 2.39
N THR A 88 10.72 -2.59 2.75
CA THR A 88 11.55 -1.59 2.05
C THR A 88 13.01 -2.04 1.92
N THR A 89 13.57 -2.67 2.94
CA THR A 89 14.93 -3.19 2.88
C THR A 89 15.10 -4.23 1.78
N ASN A 90 14.14 -5.15 1.67
CA ASN A 90 14.14 -6.15 0.60
C ASN A 90 14.01 -5.48 -0.77
N PHE A 91 13.16 -4.48 -0.87
CA PHE A 91 12.99 -3.70 -2.09
C PHE A 91 14.31 -3.05 -2.52
N VAL A 92 15.01 -2.39 -1.60
CA VAL A 92 16.28 -1.70 -1.88
C VAL A 92 17.35 -2.68 -2.33
N PHE A 93 17.43 -3.86 -1.71
CA PHE A 93 18.46 -4.85 -2.03
C PHE A 93 18.03 -5.86 -3.10
N ASP A 94 16.97 -5.56 -3.84
CA ASP A 94 16.50 -6.38 -4.96
C ASP A 94 16.09 -7.80 -4.55
N GLN A 95 15.57 -7.93 -3.35
CA GLN A 95 14.98 -9.19 -2.91
C GLN A 95 13.52 -9.25 -3.35
N PRO A 96 12.96 -10.42 -3.68
CA PRO A 96 11.61 -10.50 -4.24
C PRO A 96 10.49 -10.34 -3.21
N ASN A 97 10.76 -10.46 -1.94
CA ASN A 97 9.74 -10.49 -0.90
C ASN A 97 9.46 -9.12 -0.30
N TRP A 98 8.91 -8.25 -1.13
CA TRP A 98 8.31 -6.99 -0.72
C TRP A 98 6.93 -6.89 -1.37
N SER A 99 6.06 -6.09 -0.77
CA SER A 99 4.66 -6.05 -1.20
C SER A 99 4.05 -4.67 -0.98
N VAL A 100 2.91 -4.44 -1.65
CA VAL A 100 2.02 -3.31 -1.38
C VAL A 100 0.82 -3.88 -0.61
N SER A 101 0.52 -3.32 0.55
CA SER A 101 -0.54 -3.79 1.41
C SER A 101 -1.59 -2.69 1.62
N ILE A 102 -2.85 -3.02 1.36
CA ILE A 102 -3.98 -2.10 1.59
C ILE A 102 -5.07 -2.87 2.29
N GLY A 103 -5.42 -2.44 3.50
CA GLY A 103 -6.51 -3.01 4.27
C GLY A 103 -7.58 -1.97 4.53
N VAL A 104 -8.82 -2.43 4.71
CA VAL A 104 -9.94 -1.57 5.07
C VAL A 104 -10.71 -2.19 6.22
N CYS A 105 -11.05 -1.35 7.20
CA CYS A 105 -11.72 -1.74 8.42
C CYS A 105 -12.97 -0.90 8.62
N ASP A 106 -13.95 -1.46 9.31
CA ASP A 106 -15.05 -0.70 9.89
C ASP A 106 -15.01 -0.82 11.42
N ALA A 107 -16.07 -0.41 12.10
CA ALA A 107 -16.12 -0.44 13.57
C ALA A 107 -16.00 -1.86 14.14
N ASP A 108 -16.34 -2.87 13.36
CA ASP A 108 -16.29 -4.27 13.79
C ASP A 108 -14.98 -4.98 13.45
N GLY A 109 -14.04 -4.28 12.80
CA GLY A 109 -12.73 -4.80 12.47
C GLY A 109 -12.45 -4.89 10.97
N PRO A 110 -11.54 -5.78 10.55
CA PRO A 110 -11.18 -5.92 9.14
C PRO A 110 -12.38 -6.25 8.25
N LEU A 111 -12.46 -5.55 7.12
CA LEU A 111 -13.56 -5.68 6.15
C LEU A 111 -13.06 -6.32 4.86
N ALA A 112 -11.93 -5.84 4.35
CA ALA A 112 -11.31 -6.38 3.14
C ALA A 112 -9.81 -6.02 3.15
N GLY A 113 -9.04 -6.72 2.35
CA GLY A 113 -7.62 -6.44 2.20
C GLY A 113 -7.04 -7.01 0.93
N ALA A 114 -6.00 -6.36 0.45
CA ALA A 114 -5.22 -6.80 -0.71
C ALA A 114 -3.74 -6.64 -0.42
N VAL A 115 -2.97 -7.67 -0.73
CA VAL A 115 -1.51 -7.64 -0.68
C VAL A 115 -1.00 -8.05 -2.04
N TYR A 116 -0.28 -7.17 -2.70
CA TYR A 116 0.29 -7.42 -4.01
C TYR A 116 1.81 -7.58 -3.91
N VAL A 117 2.32 -8.70 -4.43
CA VAL A 117 3.75 -8.99 -4.48
C VAL A 117 4.20 -8.81 -5.93
N PRO A 118 4.71 -7.64 -6.32
CA PRO A 118 4.92 -7.31 -7.74
C PRO A 118 5.94 -8.19 -8.45
N VAL A 119 7.02 -8.56 -7.78
CA VAL A 119 8.07 -9.39 -8.41
C VAL A 119 7.52 -10.74 -8.84
N LEU A 120 6.59 -11.30 -8.08
CA LEU A 120 5.96 -12.59 -8.38
C LEU A 120 4.63 -12.44 -9.10
N ASP A 121 4.16 -11.22 -9.28
CA ASP A 121 2.84 -10.92 -9.84
C ASP A 121 1.73 -11.70 -9.14
N GLU A 122 1.76 -11.70 -7.82
CA GLU A 122 0.77 -12.41 -7.00
C GLU A 122 -0.05 -11.41 -6.18
N MET A 123 -1.37 -11.57 -6.26
CA MET A 123 -2.31 -10.76 -5.50
C MET A 123 -3.03 -11.67 -4.50
N PHE A 124 -2.90 -11.33 -3.22
CA PHE A 124 -3.60 -12.03 -2.13
C PHE A 124 -4.72 -11.12 -1.63
N THR A 125 -5.94 -11.63 -1.58
CA THR A 125 -7.09 -10.85 -1.17
C THR A 125 -7.91 -11.61 -0.14
N ALA A 126 -8.61 -10.83 0.69
CA ALA A 126 -9.55 -11.38 1.65
C ALA A 126 -10.68 -10.39 1.84
N VAL A 127 -11.86 -10.92 2.13
CA VAL A 127 -13.03 -10.12 2.46
C VAL A 127 -13.78 -10.81 3.60
N ARG A 128 -14.37 -10.01 4.48
CA ARG A 128 -15.11 -10.53 5.64
C ARG A 128 -16.18 -11.53 5.19
N GLY A 129 -16.14 -12.73 5.77
CA GLY A 129 -17.07 -13.79 5.45
C GLY A 129 -16.77 -14.59 4.20
N GLY A 130 -15.77 -14.18 3.43
CA GLY A 130 -15.42 -14.83 2.15
C GLY A 130 -14.15 -15.68 2.22
N GLY A 131 -13.39 -15.59 3.31
CA GLY A 131 -12.07 -16.22 3.42
C GLY A 131 -11.00 -15.49 2.63
N ALA A 132 -9.86 -16.09 2.54
CA ALA A 132 -8.71 -15.50 1.83
C ALA A 132 -8.51 -16.17 0.47
#